data_721e96a770f1c1f815b7211a7fedaf37
#
_entry.id   721e96a770f1c1f815b7211a7fedaf37
#
_cell.length_a   1.000
_cell.length_b   1.000
_cell.length_c   1.000
_cell.angle_alpha   90.00
_cell.angle_beta   90.00
_cell.angle_gamma   90.00
#
_symmetry.space_group_name_H-M   'P 1'
#
loop_
_entity.id
_entity.type
_entity.pdbx_description
1 polymer ?
#
loop_
_entity_poly.entity_id
_entity_poly.type
_entity_poly.pdbx_seq_one_letter_code
_entity_poly.pdbx_strand_id
1 'polypeptide(L)'
;MPKKAVTIRDVARQAGVSVATVSRALNGMDIVSPPTRDRILGVMEDLGFRPSPAARRLSLGRTLTVGVVVSFLTRPQAAERLRGVDAVLTDSEFDLVIYNVESVQKRDHYLGTLAQSQRTDGLLVMSLPPSPEAVAAISRSPVPVVFIDVHSPSVATMPRVVGDDVVGGTLAARHLLELGHTAIAFIGDALEDPFGFTSSRDREKGLTAELAKAGISIPVEWVGHGAHGRYEARDLAHRMLTDEHRPTAIFTASDTQALGVIAAARELGLHVPDDLSVIGYDDIEAADYVGLTTIRQQLFESGRRGAEVLLSEIKARSEQPPVARLAPELVVRATTAPAKEGRG
;
A
#
# COMPACT_ATOMS: atom_id res chain seq x y z
N MET A 1 -0.74 32.60 -38.60
CA MET A 1 0.59 32.32 -38.05
C MET A 1 0.43 32.05 -36.55
N PRO A 2 1.00 30.99 -35.98
CA PRO A 2 0.93 30.77 -34.55
C PRO A 2 1.59 31.95 -33.80
N LYS A 3 0.90 32.56 -32.84
CA LYS A 3 1.49 33.58 -31.96
C LYS A 3 2.73 33.00 -31.30
N LYS A 4 3.85 33.65 -31.40
CA LYS A 4 5.10 33.27 -30.75
C LYS A 4 4.85 33.22 -29.25
N ALA A 5 5.08 32.05 -28.63
CA ALA A 5 4.86 31.88 -27.20
C ALA A 5 5.75 32.86 -26.42
N VAL A 6 5.16 33.55 -25.46
CA VAL A 6 5.88 34.44 -24.54
C VAL A 6 6.87 33.62 -23.73
N THR A 7 8.07 34.12 -23.57
CA THR A 7 9.19 33.44 -22.91
C THR A 7 9.59 34.17 -21.63
N ILE A 8 10.31 33.50 -20.72
CA ILE A 8 10.90 34.12 -19.52
C ILE A 8 11.83 35.32 -19.89
N ARG A 9 12.44 35.32 -21.10
CA ARG A 9 13.27 36.43 -21.59
C ARG A 9 12.44 37.67 -21.89
N ASP A 10 11.19 37.50 -22.35
CA ASP A 10 10.29 38.62 -22.63
C ASP A 10 9.83 39.25 -21.34
N VAL A 11 9.51 38.45 -20.31
CA VAL A 11 9.19 38.90 -18.93
C VAL A 11 10.38 39.68 -18.35
N ALA A 12 11.58 39.13 -18.42
CA ALA A 12 12.79 39.76 -17.89
C ALA A 12 13.04 41.13 -18.54
N ARG A 13 12.86 41.21 -19.86
CA ARG A 13 13.04 42.46 -20.64
C ARG A 13 12.01 43.50 -20.20
N GLN A 14 10.73 43.13 -20.09
CA GLN A 14 9.65 44.06 -19.73
C GLN A 14 9.71 44.50 -18.28
N ALA A 15 10.10 43.58 -17.37
CA ALA A 15 10.31 43.88 -15.96
C ALA A 15 11.61 44.62 -15.65
N GLY A 16 12.51 44.81 -16.64
CA GLY A 16 13.79 45.51 -16.44
C GLY A 16 14.74 44.75 -15.49
N VAL A 17 14.74 43.42 -15.53
CA VAL A 17 15.58 42.57 -14.67
C VAL A 17 16.25 41.45 -15.47
N SER A 18 17.20 40.75 -14.84
CA SER A 18 17.80 39.58 -15.46
C SER A 18 16.85 38.37 -15.47
N VAL A 19 17.04 37.43 -16.43
CA VAL A 19 16.34 36.16 -16.48
C VAL A 19 16.52 35.38 -15.15
N ALA A 20 17.72 35.46 -14.56
CA ALA A 20 18.02 34.85 -13.28
C ALA A 20 17.17 35.45 -12.12
N THR A 21 16.93 36.77 -12.17
CA THR A 21 16.08 37.47 -11.18
C THR A 21 14.62 37.02 -11.33
N VAL A 22 14.10 36.88 -12.55
CA VAL A 22 12.76 36.36 -12.80
C VAL A 22 12.65 34.93 -12.27
N SER A 23 13.62 34.08 -12.60
CA SER A 23 13.64 32.67 -12.12
C SER A 23 13.65 32.58 -10.58
N ARG A 24 14.46 33.39 -9.91
CA ARG A 24 14.51 33.46 -8.44
C ARG A 24 13.18 33.95 -7.82
N ALA A 25 12.56 34.95 -8.44
CA ALA A 25 11.25 35.45 -8.00
C ALA A 25 10.16 34.36 -8.10
N LEU A 26 10.16 33.59 -9.18
CA LEU A 26 9.23 32.46 -9.41
C LEU A 26 9.44 31.30 -8.43
N ASN A 27 10.69 31.08 -8.02
CA ASN A 27 11.03 30.00 -7.08
C ASN A 27 10.92 30.42 -5.61
N GLY A 28 10.33 31.58 -5.31
CA GLY A 28 10.08 32.03 -3.93
C GLY A 28 11.34 32.37 -3.14
N MET A 29 12.48 32.60 -3.78
CA MET A 29 13.73 32.91 -3.08
C MET A 29 13.66 34.32 -2.44
N ASP A 30 13.95 34.43 -1.15
CA ASP A 30 13.94 35.67 -0.37
C ASP A 30 14.99 36.71 -0.82
N ILE A 31 15.87 36.34 -1.74
CA ILE A 31 16.90 37.21 -2.33
C ILE A 31 16.28 38.29 -3.24
N VAL A 32 15.03 38.10 -3.71
CA VAL A 32 14.34 39.09 -4.55
C VAL A 32 13.44 39.95 -3.66
N SER A 33 13.68 41.29 -3.65
CA SER A 33 12.88 42.20 -2.84
C SER A 33 11.39 42.15 -3.22
N PRO A 34 10.46 42.35 -2.24
CA PRO A 34 9.02 42.33 -2.49
C PRO A 34 8.58 43.25 -3.65
N PRO A 35 9.02 44.50 -3.76
CA PRO A 35 8.63 45.37 -4.89
C PRO A 35 9.08 44.84 -6.25
N THR A 36 10.25 44.18 -6.32
CA THR A 36 10.74 43.59 -7.55
C THR A 36 9.94 42.34 -7.91
N ARG A 37 9.55 41.53 -6.91
CA ARG A 37 8.70 40.35 -7.11
C ARG A 37 7.33 40.76 -7.64
N ASP A 38 6.68 41.74 -7.03
CA ASP A 38 5.36 42.23 -7.44
C ASP A 38 5.38 42.77 -8.89
N ARG A 39 6.42 43.52 -9.24
CA ARG A 39 6.62 44.00 -10.62
C ARG A 39 6.77 42.86 -11.62
N ILE A 40 7.52 41.81 -11.28
CA ILE A 40 7.69 40.63 -12.15
C ILE A 40 6.34 39.91 -12.32
N LEU A 41 5.59 39.68 -11.24
CA LEU A 41 4.29 39.03 -11.29
C LEU A 41 3.26 39.83 -12.12
N GLY A 42 3.21 41.16 -11.99
CA GLY A 42 2.37 42.02 -12.81
C GLY A 42 2.72 41.92 -14.31
N VAL A 43 4.00 41.98 -14.65
CA VAL A 43 4.43 41.79 -16.05
C VAL A 43 4.09 40.42 -16.61
N MET A 44 4.15 39.38 -15.79
CA MET A 44 3.75 38.03 -16.22
C MET A 44 2.25 37.94 -16.51
N GLU A 45 1.42 38.58 -15.68
CA GLU A 45 -0.02 38.65 -15.89
C GLU A 45 -0.35 39.43 -17.19
N ASP A 46 0.25 40.61 -17.39
CA ASP A 46 0.08 41.44 -18.58
C ASP A 46 0.46 40.71 -19.89
N LEU A 47 1.52 39.92 -19.84
CA LEU A 47 2.00 39.13 -20.99
C LEU A 47 1.26 37.81 -21.17
N GLY A 48 0.45 37.37 -20.20
CA GLY A 48 -0.12 36.02 -20.15
C GLY A 48 0.95 34.93 -20.05
N PHE A 49 2.12 35.23 -19.45
CA PHE A 49 3.21 34.28 -19.29
C PHE A 49 2.90 33.31 -18.17
N ARG A 50 2.92 32.02 -18.48
CA ARG A 50 2.86 30.94 -17.49
C ARG A 50 4.20 30.20 -17.50
N PRO A 51 4.84 30.04 -16.33
CA PRO A 51 6.07 29.26 -16.25
C PRO A 51 5.83 27.83 -16.73
N SER A 52 6.69 27.34 -17.61
CA SER A 52 6.65 25.93 -17.99
C SER A 52 7.05 25.06 -16.78
N PRO A 53 6.26 24.02 -16.41
CA PRO A 53 6.65 23.09 -15.36
C PRO A 53 8.03 22.48 -15.60
N ALA A 54 8.35 22.14 -16.85
CA ALA A 54 9.67 21.62 -17.20
C ALA A 54 10.81 22.63 -16.96
N ALA A 55 10.59 23.93 -17.27
CA ALA A 55 11.59 24.97 -17.02
C ALA A 55 11.76 25.22 -15.50
N ARG A 56 10.68 25.15 -14.71
CA ARG A 56 10.74 25.23 -13.25
C ARG A 56 11.56 24.08 -12.67
N ARG A 57 11.26 22.85 -13.07
CA ARG A 57 12.01 21.64 -12.66
C ARG A 57 13.50 21.75 -12.96
N LEU A 58 13.85 22.19 -14.19
CA LEU A 58 15.24 22.40 -14.59
C LEU A 58 15.93 23.47 -13.74
N SER A 59 15.24 24.59 -13.45
CA SER A 59 15.76 25.66 -12.61
C SER A 59 15.99 25.26 -11.16
N LEU A 60 15.14 24.36 -10.62
CA LEU A 60 15.25 23.83 -9.26
C LEU A 60 16.26 22.68 -9.16
N GLY A 61 16.67 22.08 -10.28
CA GLY A 61 17.46 20.85 -10.27
C GLY A 61 16.72 19.65 -9.68
N ARG A 62 15.37 19.71 -9.67
CA ARG A 62 14.46 18.70 -9.07
C ARG A 62 13.36 18.35 -10.06
N THR A 63 12.85 17.13 -9.96
CA THR A 63 11.77 16.65 -10.83
C THR A 63 10.38 17.05 -10.34
N LEU A 64 10.26 17.40 -9.08
CA LEU A 64 8.98 17.60 -8.38
C LEU A 64 8.04 16.42 -8.60
N THR A 65 8.59 15.21 -8.52
CA THR A 65 7.85 13.97 -8.78
C THR A 65 8.18 12.94 -7.70
N VAL A 66 7.15 12.37 -7.10
CA VAL A 66 7.23 11.18 -6.27
C VAL A 66 6.81 9.97 -7.09
N GLY A 67 7.66 8.94 -7.12
CA GLY A 67 7.33 7.67 -7.75
C GLY A 67 6.76 6.68 -6.73
N VAL A 68 5.72 5.94 -7.11
CA VAL A 68 5.21 4.79 -6.34
C VAL A 68 5.38 3.53 -7.18
N VAL A 69 6.20 2.60 -6.69
CA VAL A 69 6.33 1.26 -7.26
C VAL A 69 5.41 0.33 -6.48
N VAL A 70 4.37 -0.17 -7.10
CA VAL A 70 3.31 -0.95 -6.46
C VAL A 70 3.06 -2.27 -7.18
N SER A 71 2.88 -3.35 -6.41
CA SER A 71 2.45 -4.63 -6.96
C SER A 71 0.94 -4.66 -7.18
N PHE A 72 0.52 -5.16 -8.36
CA PHE A 72 -0.89 -5.40 -8.67
C PHE A 72 -1.81 -4.21 -8.33
N LEU A 73 -1.60 -3.08 -9.00
CA LEU A 73 -2.31 -1.81 -8.78
C LEU A 73 -3.85 -1.94 -8.65
N THR A 74 -4.43 -2.90 -9.35
CA THR A 74 -5.89 -3.11 -9.37
C THR A 74 -6.43 -3.84 -8.15
N ARG A 75 -5.58 -4.32 -7.25
CA ARG A 75 -6.02 -4.90 -5.98
C ARG A 75 -6.56 -3.81 -5.04
N PRO A 76 -7.69 -4.04 -4.35
CA PRO A 76 -8.31 -3.03 -3.48
C PRO A 76 -7.36 -2.44 -2.44
N GLN A 77 -6.51 -3.26 -1.80
CA GLN A 77 -5.54 -2.81 -0.82
C GLN A 77 -4.48 -1.87 -1.39
N ALA A 78 -4.09 -2.06 -2.65
CA ALA A 78 -3.15 -1.15 -3.32
C ALA A 78 -3.80 0.23 -3.57
N ALA A 79 -5.06 0.23 -4.02
CA ALA A 79 -5.83 1.44 -4.27
C ALA A 79 -6.02 2.25 -2.97
N GLU A 80 -6.36 1.58 -1.86
CA GLU A 80 -6.60 2.26 -0.59
C GLU A 80 -5.32 2.87 -0.01
N ARG A 81 -4.18 2.20 -0.13
CA ARG A 81 -2.88 2.78 0.24
C ARG A 81 -2.52 3.98 -0.63
N LEU A 82 -2.79 3.91 -1.94
CA LEU A 82 -2.56 5.03 -2.85
C LEU A 82 -3.42 6.25 -2.51
N ARG A 83 -4.67 6.07 -2.07
CA ARG A 83 -5.50 7.16 -1.56
C ARG A 83 -4.83 7.87 -0.37
N GLY A 84 -4.20 7.11 0.53
CA GLY A 84 -3.44 7.67 1.64
C GLY A 84 -2.21 8.48 1.18
N VAL A 85 -1.49 7.99 0.17
CA VAL A 85 -0.37 8.71 -0.45
C VAL A 85 -0.85 10.00 -1.11
N ASP A 86 -1.91 9.92 -1.92
CA ASP A 86 -2.48 11.06 -2.65
C ASP A 86 -2.97 12.15 -1.71
N ALA A 87 -3.59 11.79 -0.59
CA ALA A 87 -4.04 12.75 0.42
C ALA A 87 -2.91 13.64 0.98
N VAL A 88 -1.68 13.13 1.06
CA VAL A 88 -0.50 13.91 1.49
C VAL A 88 0.08 14.71 0.32
N LEU A 89 0.11 14.14 -0.88
CA LEU A 89 0.72 14.78 -2.04
C LEU A 89 -0.15 15.90 -2.63
N THR A 90 -1.47 15.84 -2.47
CA THR A 90 -2.41 16.87 -2.95
C THR A 90 -2.04 18.27 -2.45
N ASP A 91 -1.59 18.40 -1.20
CA ASP A 91 -1.18 19.66 -0.61
C ASP A 91 0.33 19.95 -0.78
N SER A 92 1.01 19.17 -1.60
CA SER A 92 2.45 19.29 -1.87
C SER A 92 2.73 19.87 -3.27
N GLU A 93 4.00 20.15 -3.55
CA GLU A 93 4.44 20.55 -4.89
C GLU A 93 4.78 19.36 -5.82
N PHE A 94 4.56 18.13 -5.37
CA PHE A 94 4.99 16.92 -6.09
C PHE A 94 3.85 16.31 -6.90
N ASP A 95 4.15 15.96 -8.16
CA ASP A 95 3.31 15.08 -8.96
C ASP A 95 3.53 13.61 -8.54
N LEU A 96 2.46 12.80 -8.60
CA LEU A 96 2.52 11.36 -8.36
C LEU A 96 2.65 10.58 -9.67
N VAL A 97 3.65 9.70 -9.76
CA VAL A 97 3.80 8.75 -10.88
C VAL A 97 3.78 7.32 -10.35
N ILE A 98 2.89 6.49 -10.91
CA ILE A 98 2.69 5.11 -10.48
C ILE A 98 3.35 4.14 -11.46
N TYR A 99 4.17 3.25 -10.94
CA TYR A 99 4.84 2.16 -11.66
C TYR A 99 4.22 0.82 -11.24
N ASN A 100 3.28 0.31 -12.03
CA ASN A 100 2.61 -0.96 -11.75
C ASN A 100 3.51 -2.17 -12.07
N VAL A 101 3.65 -3.07 -11.11
CA VAL A 101 4.48 -4.27 -11.18
C VAL A 101 3.61 -5.51 -11.09
N GLU A 102 3.63 -6.33 -12.13
CA GLU A 102 2.94 -7.63 -12.21
C GLU A 102 3.88 -8.79 -12.58
N SER A 103 5.19 -8.52 -12.61
CA SER A 103 6.22 -9.53 -12.83
C SER A 103 7.52 -9.20 -12.11
N VAL A 104 8.27 -10.22 -11.75
CA VAL A 104 9.60 -10.11 -11.10
C VAL A 104 10.56 -9.27 -11.96
N GLN A 105 10.53 -9.46 -13.28
CA GLN A 105 11.37 -8.69 -14.21
C GLN A 105 11.06 -7.19 -14.16
N LYS A 106 9.77 -6.80 -14.09
CA LYS A 106 9.39 -5.38 -13.92
C LYS A 106 9.81 -4.84 -12.55
N ARG A 107 9.65 -5.64 -11.47
CA ARG A 107 10.14 -5.27 -10.14
C ARG A 107 11.62 -4.90 -10.18
N ASP A 108 12.44 -5.81 -10.67
CA ASP A 108 13.89 -5.65 -10.67
C ASP A 108 14.33 -4.50 -11.58
N HIS A 109 13.67 -4.35 -12.73
CA HIS A 109 13.90 -3.22 -13.63
C HIS A 109 13.58 -1.88 -12.95
N TYR A 110 12.40 -1.72 -12.37
CA TYR A 110 12.01 -0.44 -11.77
C TYR A 110 12.83 -0.13 -10.51
N LEU A 111 13.01 -1.08 -9.60
CA LEU A 111 13.78 -0.84 -8.39
C LEU A 111 15.27 -0.61 -8.69
N GLY A 112 15.83 -1.26 -9.72
CA GLY A 112 17.21 -1.05 -10.14
C GLY A 112 17.44 0.28 -10.86
N THR A 113 16.46 0.76 -11.62
CA THR A 113 16.63 1.96 -12.48
C THR A 113 16.10 3.24 -11.85
N LEU A 114 14.94 3.24 -11.21
CA LEU A 114 14.33 4.44 -10.65
C LEU A 114 15.14 5.01 -9.48
N ALA A 115 15.67 4.16 -8.63
CA ALA A 115 16.51 4.57 -7.52
C ALA A 115 17.82 5.29 -7.96
N GLN A 116 18.27 5.07 -9.18
CA GLN A 116 19.48 5.68 -9.74
C GLN A 116 19.21 6.78 -10.78
N SER A 117 17.95 6.87 -11.23
CA SER A 117 17.57 7.85 -12.25
C SER A 117 17.08 9.14 -11.59
N GLN A 118 17.42 10.27 -12.19
CA GLN A 118 16.86 11.57 -11.79
C GLN A 118 15.43 11.78 -12.34
N ARG A 119 14.59 10.74 -12.31
CA ARG A 119 13.21 10.80 -12.79
C ARG A 119 12.22 11.18 -11.70
N THR A 120 12.59 10.93 -10.44
CA THR A 120 11.78 11.21 -9.25
C THR A 120 12.67 11.77 -8.15
N ASP A 121 12.12 12.60 -7.29
CA ASP A 121 12.81 13.14 -6.11
C ASP A 121 12.70 12.20 -4.90
N GLY A 122 11.80 11.21 -4.96
CA GLY A 122 11.62 10.18 -3.95
C GLY A 122 10.82 9.00 -4.48
N LEU A 123 10.98 7.84 -3.85
CA LEU A 123 10.26 6.61 -4.20
C LEU A 123 9.55 6.00 -2.99
N LEU A 124 8.29 5.61 -3.18
CA LEU A 124 7.56 4.70 -2.31
C LEU A 124 7.56 3.30 -2.96
N VAL A 125 7.89 2.27 -2.20
CA VAL A 125 7.80 0.87 -2.64
C VAL A 125 6.75 0.19 -1.78
N MET A 126 5.61 -0.17 -2.41
CA MET A 126 4.42 -0.66 -1.73
C MET A 126 4.24 -2.17 -1.92
N SER A 127 4.19 -2.91 -0.82
CA SER A 127 3.94 -4.36 -0.76
C SER A 127 4.76 -5.13 -1.82
N LEU A 128 6.04 -4.79 -1.96
CA LEU A 128 6.91 -5.36 -2.99
C LEU A 128 8.32 -5.60 -2.44
N PRO A 129 8.62 -6.80 -1.97
CA PRO A 129 9.96 -7.15 -1.51
C PRO A 129 11.00 -6.99 -2.63
N PRO A 130 12.11 -6.25 -2.37
CA PRO A 130 13.16 -6.06 -3.37
C PRO A 130 14.05 -7.31 -3.47
N SER A 131 14.63 -7.53 -4.66
CA SER A 131 15.72 -8.51 -4.82
C SER A 131 17.01 -8.03 -4.14
N PRO A 132 17.99 -8.90 -3.85
CA PRO A 132 19.28 -8.49 -3.30
C PRO A 132 19.98 -7.40 -4.15
N GLU A 133 19.91 -7.51 -5.47
CA GLU A 133 20.47 -6.54 -6.41
C GLU A 133 19.76 -5.19 -6.32
N ALA A 134 18.43 -5.20 -6.20
CA ALA A 134 17.63 -3.99 -5.99
C ALA A 134 17.96 -3.32 -4.65
N VAL A 135 18.12 -4.10 -3.57
CA VAL A 135 18.58 -3.58 -2.26
C VAL A 135 19.91 -2.86 -2.40
N ALA A 136 20.89 -3.48 -3.07
CA ALA A 136 22.20 -2.89 -3.30
C ALA A 136 22.14 -1.60 -4.14
N ALA A 137 21.23 -1.52 -5.12
CA ALA A 137 21.01 -0.31 -5.90
C ALA A 137 20.36 0.81 -5.08
N ILE A 138 19.33 0.48 -4.30
CA ILE A 138 18.61 1.40 -3.42
C ILE A 138 19.54 1.97 -2.33
N SER A 139 20.39 1.14 -1.72
CA SER A 139 21.33 1.58 -0.68
C SER A 139 22.35 2.63 -1.17
N ARG A 140 22.65 2.64 -2.47
CA ARG A 140 23.51 3.63 -3.11
C ARG A 140 22.77 4.79 -3.77
N SER A 141 21.43 4.79 -3.66
CA SER A 141 20.57 5.76 -4.32
C SER A 141 20.75 7.17 -3.74
N PRO A 142 20.91 8.20 -4.58
CA PRO A 142 20.76 9.58 -4.14
C PRO A 142 19.29 9.94 -3.84
N VAL A 143 18.32 9.18 -4.39
CA VAL A 143 16.89 9.36 -4.18
C VAL A 143 16.46 8.61 -2.93
N PRO A 144 15.76 9.25 -1.97
CA PRO A 144 15.22 8.55 -0.81
C PRO A 144 14.15 7.53 -1.23
N VAL A 145 14.18 6.38 -0.57
CA VAL A 145 13.23 5.28 -0.79
C VAL A 145 12.59 4.91 0.54
N VAL A 146 11.27 4.86 0.59
CA VAL A 146 10.49 4.42 1.75
C VAL A 146 9.68 3.19 1.38
N PHE A 147 9.73 2.17 2.22
CA PHE A 147 8.97 0.94 2.04
C PHE A 147 7.66 0.99 2.82
N ILE A 148 6.57 0.56 2.19
CA ILE A 148 5.26 0.42 2.82
C ILE A 148 4.86 -1.05 2.74
N ASP A 149 4.61 -1.68 3.89
CA ASP A 149 4.13 -3.07 3.97
C ASP A 149 5.10 -4.06 3.30
N VAL A 150 6.38 -3.91 3.60
CA VAL A 150 7.43 -4.83 3.16
C VAL A 150 8.13 -5.44 4.37
N HIS A 151 7.88 -6.73 4.57
CA HIS A 151 8.40 -7.54 5.69
C HIS A 151 9.62 -8.36 5.24
N SER A 152 10.71 -7.68 4.86
CA SER A 152 11.96 -8.33 4.48
C SER A 152 13.10 -7.90 5.40
N PRO A 153 13.92 -8.83 5.91
CA PRO A 153 15.14 -8.48 6.64
C PRO A 153 16.08 -7.58 5.83
N SER A 154 16.07 -7.69 4.51
CA SER A 154 16.92 -6.92 3.62
C SER A 154 16.66 -5.42 3.63
N VAL A 155 15.47 -4.98 4.05
CA VAL A 155 15.09 -3.56 4.18
C VAL A 155 14.95 -3.12 5.65
N ALA A 156 15.41 -3.94 6.59
CA ALA A 156 15.24 -3.68 8.04
C ALA A 156 15.91 -2.38 8.51
N THR A 157 16.91 -1.91 7.81
CA THR A 157 17.65 -0.66 8.08
C THR A 157 17.22 0.52 7.19
N MET A 158 16.09 0.39 6.48
CA MET A 158 15.58 1.43 5.59
C MET A 158 14.30 2.07 6.16
N PRO A 159 13.98 3.33 5.77
CA PRO A 159 12.73 3.97 6.16
C PRO A 159 11.53 3.11 5.72
N ARG A 160 10.60 2.84 6.65
CA ARG A 160 9.46 1.99 6.33
C ARG A 160 8.25 2.19 7.24
N VAL A 161 7.08 1.82 6.69
CA VAL A 161 5.82 1.68 7.42
C VAL A 161 5.38 0.22 7.32
N VAL A 162 5.15 -0.44 8.45
CA VAL A 162 4.79 -1.87 8.48
C VAL A 162 3.64 -2.13 9.43
N GLY A 163 2.77 -3.07 9.06
CA GLY A 163 1.79 -3.70 9.93
C GLY A 163 2.39 -4.86 10.74
N ASP A 164 1.56 -5.61 11.44
CA ASP A 164 1.95 -6.85 12.12
C ASP A 164 0.95 -7.97 11.76
N ASP A 165 1.28 -8.70 10.71
CA ASP A 165 0.43 -9.76 10.17
C ASP A 165 0.27 -10.93 11.16
N VAL A 166 1.29 -11.21 11.99
CA VAL A 166 1.22 -12.26 13.03
C VAL A 166 0.21 -11.84 14.09
N VAL A 167 0.25 -10.58 14.54
CA VAL A 167 -0.75 -10.05 15.48
C VAL A 167 -2.14 -10.08 14.86
N GLY A 168 -2.28 -9.73 13.59
CA GLY A 168 -3.56 -9.80 12.89
C GLY A 168 -4.17 -11.20 12.85
N GLY A 169 -3.37 -12.22 12.52
CA GLY A 169 -3.79 -13.63 12.59
C GLY A 169 -4.16 -14.08 14.02
N THR A 170 -3.41 -13.58 15.02
CA THR A 170 -3.72 -13.84 16.44
C THR A 170 -5.07 -13.24 16.84
N LEU A 171 -5.40 -12.04 16.40
CA LEU A 171 -6.70 -11.40 16.68
C LEU A 171 -7.87 -12.19 16.06
N ALA A 172 -7.71 -12.68 14.83
CA ALA A 172 -8.71 -13.52 14.20
C ALA A 172 -8.93 -14.82 14.98
N ALA A 173 -7.85 -15.48 15.42
CA ALA A 173 -7.94 -16.69 16.25
C ALA A 173 -8.69 -16.44 17.55
N ARG A 174 -8.33 -15.41 18.29
CA ARG A 174 -8.97 -15.06 19.58
C ARG A 174 -10.46 -14.83 19.42
N HIS A 175 -10.85 -14.07 18.41
CA HIS A 175 -12.28 -13.84 18.15
C HIS A 175 -13.05 -15.13 17.88
N LEU A 176 -12.49 -16.04 17.07
CA LEU A 176 -13.13 -17.34 16.81
C LEU A 176 -13.20 -18.21 18.06
N LEU A 177 -12.13 -18.23 18.88
CA LEU A 177 -12.12 -18.96 20.16
C LEU A 177 -13.13 -18.38 21.17
N GLU A 178 -13.25 -17.06 21.26
CA GLU A 178 -14.25 -16.38 22.12
C GLU A 178 -15.69 -16.72 21.70
N LEU A 179 -15.91 -16.97 20.40
CA LEU A 179 -17.18 -17.44 19.85
C LEU A 179 -17.38 -18.98 20.00
N GLY A 180 -16.41 -19.70 20.58
CA GLY A 180 -16.48 -21.14 20.83
C GLY A 180 -16.17 -22.03 19.63
N HIS A 181 -15.61 -21.49 18.54
CA HIS A 181 -15.21 -22.30 17.40
C HIS A 181 -13.96 -23.13 17.71
N THR A 182 -13.99 -24.42 17.41
CA THR A 182 -12.87 -25.36 17.50
C THR A 182 -12.54 -25.98 16.13
N ALA A 183 -13.52 -26.06 15.23
CA ALA A 183 -13.40 -26.55 13.86
C ALA A 183 -13.15 -25.34 12.93
N ILE A 184 -11.88 -24.91 12.82
CA ILE A 184 -11.46 -23.69 12.14
C ILE A 184 -10.59 -24.05 10.93
N ALA A 185 -10.84 -23.43 9.78
CA ALA A 185 -10.04 -23.56 8.58
C ALA A 185 -9.31 -22.24 8.24
N PHE A 186 -8.28 -22.34 7.41
CA PHE A 186 -7.55 -21.21 6.86
C PHE A 186 -7.46 -21.29 5.33
N ILE A 187 -7.66 -20.15 4.66
CA ILE A 187 -7.42 -20.02 3.23
C ILE A 187 -6.45 -18.83 3.01
N GLY A 188 -5.32 -19.13 2.36
CA GLY A 188 -4.27 -18.17 2.10
C GLY A 188 -3.72 -18.23 0.69
N ASP A 189 -2.71 -17.39 0.45
CA ASP A 189 -2.02 -17.32 -0.84
C ASP A 189 -1.08 -18.51 -1.04
N ALA A 190 -0.69 -18.76 -2.29
CA ALA A 190 0.24 -19.82 -2.64
C ALA A 190 1.55 -19.73 -1.83
N LEU A 191 2.03 -20.87 -1.34
CA LEU A 191 3.26 -20.95 -0.53
C LEU A 191 4.50 -20.54 -1.33
N GLU A 192 4.52 -20.91 -2.61
CA GLU A 192 5.57 -20.50 -3.55
C GLU A 192 5.11 -19.25 -4.29
N ASP A 193 5.70 -18.11 -3.96
CA ASP A 193 5.44 -16.85 -4.61
C ASP A 193 6.74 -16.24 -5.13
N PRO A 194 6.83 -15.96 -6.45
CA PRO A 194 8.05 -15.43 -7.06
C PRO A 194 8.42 -14.02 -6.57
N PHE A 195 7.48 -13.28 -5.99
CA PHE A 195 7.76 -11.97 -5.38
C PHE A 195 8.28 -12.06 -3.94
N GLY A 196 8.08 -13.21 -3.28
CA GLY A 196 8.48 -13.44 -1.89
C GLY A 196 7.57 -12.74 -0.88
N PHE A 197 6.27 -12.63 -1.15
CA PHE A 197 5.31 -12.11 -0.18
C PHE A 197 5.21 -13.04 1.04
N THR A 198 5.16 -12.46 2.24
CA THR A 198 5.11 -13.22 3.50
C THR A 198 3.81 -13.04 4.26
N SER A 199 3.01 -12.01 3.93
CA SER A 199 1.85 -11.59 4.71
C SER A 199 0.84 -12.73 5.00
N SER A 200 0.47 -13.51 3.97
CA SER A 200 -0.45 -14.64 4.15
C SER A 200 0.09 -15.69 5.13
N ARG A 201 1.37 -16.05 5.02
CA ARG A 201 2.03 -16.99 5.95
C ARG A 201 2.15 -16.44 7.36
N ASP A 202 2.41 -15.14 7.51
CA ASP A 202 2.52 -14.51 8.82
C ASP A 202 1.16 -14.43 9.51
N ARG A 203 0.05 -14.23 8.75
CA ARG A 203 -1.34 -14.31 9.23
C ARG A 203 -1.69 -15.73 9.68
N GLU A 204 -1.37 -16.74 8.86
CA GLU A 204 -1.52 -18.16 9.21
C GLU A 204 -0.74 -18.55 10.47
N LYS A 205 0.52 -18.07 10.57
CA LYS A 205 1.37 -18.29 11.74
C LYS A 205 0.73 -17.72 13.03
N GLY A 206 0.17 -16.51 12.94
CA GLY A 206 -0.52 -15.89 14.08
C GLY A 206 -1.75 -16.68 14.49
N LEU A 207 -2.57 -17.11 13.52
CA LEU A 207 -3.73 -17.95 13.75
C LEU A 207 -3.35 -19.27 14.44
N THR A 208 -2.46 -20.05 13.82
CA THR A 208 -2.09 -21.39 14.30
C THR A 208 -1.41 -21.35 15.66
N ALA A 209 -0.54 -20.35 15.91
CA ALA A 209 0.12 -20.20 17.21
C ALA A 209 -0.87 -19.88 18.33
N GLU A 210 -1.91 -19.10 18.08
CA GLU A 210 -2.91 -18.79 19.09
C GLU A 210 -3.87 -19.98 19.34
N LEU A 211 -4.32 -20.68 18.28
CA LEU A 211 -5.12 -21.89 18.39
C LEU A 211 -4.41 -23.00 19.17
N ALA A 212 -3.10 -23.15 18.94
CA ALA A 212 -2.29 -24.14 19.65
C ALA A 212 -2.27 -23.93 21.18
N LYS A 213 -2.37 -22.68 21.67
CA LYS A 213 -2.47 -22.37 23.12
C LYS A 213 -3.79 -22.92 23.72
N ALA A 214 -4.84 -23.01 22.89
CA ALA A 214 -6.12 -23.62 23.27
C ALA A 214 -6.16 -25.13 23.01
N GLY A 215 -5.06 -25.77 22.62
CA GLY A 215 -4.99 -27.20 22.29
C GLY A 215 -5.61 -27.56 20.93
N ILE A 216 -5.88 -26.57 20.06
CA ILE A 216 -6.51 -26.77 18.77
C ILE A 216 -5.44 -26.74 17.66
N SER A 217 -5.51 -27.73 16.75
CA SER A 217 -4.72 -27.74 15.53
C SER A 217 -5.64 -27.75 14.31
N ILE A 218 -5.27 -27.04 13.27
CA ILE A 218 -6.00 -27.05 12.00
C ILE A 218 -5.62 -28.32 11.23
N PRO A 219 -6.59 -29.19 10.86
CA PRO A 219 -6.33 -30.32 9.98
C PRO A 219 -5.74 -29.86 8.64
N VAL A 220 -4.84 -30.65 8.03
CA VAL A 220 -4.18 -30.26 6.77
C VAL A 220 -5.16 -30.06 5.61
N GLU A 221 -6.27 -30.79 5.60
CA GLU A 221 -7.37 -30.69 4.64
C GLU A 221 -8.17 -29.37 4.79
N TRP A 222 -8.03 -28.69 5.91
CA TRP A 222 -8.66 -27.39 6.18
C TRP A 222 -7.70 -26.21 6.05
N VAL A 223 -6.49 -26.46 5.53
CA VAL A 223 -5.54 -25.42 5.16
C VAL A 223 -5.47 -25.37 3.63
N GLY A 224 -5.94 -24.28 3.05
CA GLY A 224 -5.95 -24.08 1.60
C GLY A 224 -5.00 -22.99 1.17
N HIS A 225 -4.09 -23.32 0.26
CA HIS A 225 -3.20 -22.35 -0.38
C HIS A 225 -3.45 -22.32 -1.88
N GLY A 226 -3.58 -21.11 -2.45
CA GLY A 226 -3.85 -20.96 -3.87
C GLY A 226 -3.49 -19.57 -4.40
N ALA A 227 -3.71 -19.32 -5.69
CA ALA A 227 -3.51 -18.01 -6.26
C ALA A 227 -4.39 -16.95 -5.55
N HIS A 228 -3.84 -15.76 -5.36
CA HIS A 228 -4.59 -14.69 -4.71
C HIS A 228 -5.83 -14.32 -5.53
N GLY A 229 -7.00 -14.45 -4.94
CA GLY A 229 -8.24 -14.04 -5.58
C GLY A 229 -9.48 -14.79 -5.08
N ARG A 230 -10.66 -14.21 -5.41
CA ARG A 230 -11.94 -14.72 -4.93
C ARG A 230 -12.33 -16.08 -5.55
N TYR A 231 -11.94 -16.33 -6.79
CA TYR A 231 -12.32 -17.57 -7.50
C TYR A 231 -11.58 -18.77 -6.94
N GLU A 232 -10.26 -18.64 -6.74
CA GLU A 232 -9.46 -19.70 -6.12
C GLU A 232 -9.90 -19.96 -4.69
N ALA A 233 -10.16 -18.92 -3.90
CA ALA A 233 -10.67 -19.05 -2.54
C ALA A 233 -12.04 -19.70 -2.50
N ARG A 234 -12.94 -19.41 -3.46
CA ARG A 234 -14.23 -20.08 -3.60
C ARG A 234 -14.05 -21.58 -3.85
N ASP A 235 -13.19 -21.95 -4.75
CA ASP A 235 -12.96 -23.35 -5.12
C ASP A 235 -12.27 -24.13 -3.97
N LEU A 236 -11.38 -23.50 -3.21
CA LEU A 236 -10.81 -24.03 -1.97
C LEU A 236 -11.88 -24.25 -0.91
N ALA A 237 -12.69 -23.22 -0.63
CA ALA A 237 -13.76 -23.28 0.34
C ALA A 237 -14.82 -24.34 -0.04
N HIS A 238 -15.17 -24.44 -1.32
CA HIS A 238 -16.13 -25.43 -1.79
C HIS A 238 -15.68 -26.85 -1.46
N ARG A 239 -14.39 -27.17 -1.63
CA ARG A 239 -13.85 -28.49 -1.23
C ARG A 239 -13.94 -28.74 0.27
N MET A 240 -13.62 -27.74 1.09
CA MET A 240 -13.67 -27.86 2.54
C MET A 240 -15.09 -27.97 3.09
N LEU A 241 -16.06 -27.30 2.44
CA LEU A 241 -17.44 -27.21 2.93
C LEU A 241 -18.36 -28.34 2.44
N THR A 242 -17.93 -29.11 1.44
CA THR A 242 -18.69 -30.28 0.93
C THR A 242 -18.48 -31.53 1.79
N ASP A 243 -17.47 -31.55 2.65
CA ASP A 243 -17.23 -32.67 3.56
C ASP A 243 -18.30 -32.73 4.66
N GLU A 244 -18.63 -33.95 5.11
CA GLU A 244 -19.54 -34.19 6.24
C GLU A 244 -18.97 -33.56 7.52
N HIS A 245 -17.66 -33.61 7.71
CA HIS A 245 -16.91 -33.00 8.80
C HIS A 245 -16.30 -31.67 8.34
N ARG A 246 -17.13 -30.69 8.07
CA ARG A 246 -16.69 -29.38 7.60
C ARG A 246 -16.32 -28.41 8.74
N PRO A 247 -15.47 -27.41 8.48
CA PRO A 247 -15.18 -26.36 9.47
C PRO A 247 -16.43 -25.53 9.78
N THR A 248 -16.52 -25.02 11.01
CA THR A 248 -17.57 -24.09 11.46
C THR A 248 -17.15 -22.64 11.30
N ALA A 249 -15.88 -22.38 11.07
CA ALA A 249 -15.33 -21.05 10.79
C ALA A 249 -14.17 -21.12 9.79
N ILE A 250 -14.06 -20.10 8.92
CA ILE A 250 -12.94 -19.94 8.00
C ILE A 250 -12.34 -18.53 8.19
N PHE A 251 -11.04 -18.49 8.47
CA PHE A 251 -10.25 -17.27 8.37
C PHE A 251 -9.52 -17.25 7.02
N THR A 252 -9.60 -16.11 6.33
CA THR A 252 -8.91 -15.93 5.04
C THR A 252 -7.82 -14.88 5.14
N ALA A 253 -6.77 -15.05 4.33
CA ALA A 253 -5.67 -14.11 4.32
C ALA A 253 -6.02 -12.73 3.70
N SER A 254 -7.19 -12.58 3.07
CA SER A 254 -7.67 -11.28 2.57
C SER A 254 -9.20 -11.24 2.49
N ASP A 255 -9.78 -10.04 2.49
CA ASP A 255 -11.21 -9.83 2.27
C ASP A 255 -11.66 -10.32 0.89
N THR A 256 -10.80 -10.16 -0.12
CA THR A 256 -11.07 -10.69 -1.47
C THR A 256 -11.28 -12.21 -1.45
N GLN A 257 -10.50 -12.93 -0.66
CA GLN A 257 -10.67 -14.38 -0.46
C GLN A 257 -11.90 -14.68 0.37
N ALA A 258 -12.21 -13.90 1.43
CA ALA A 258 -13.42 -14.04 2.22
C ALA A 258 -14.69 -13.94 1.37
N LEU A 259 -14.72 -13.01 0.40
CA LEU A 259 -15.84 -12.92 -0.54
C LEU A 259 -15.99 -14.18 -1.39
N GLY A 260 -14.89 -14.86 -1.70
CA GLY A 260 -14.90 -16.17 -2.36
C GLY A 260 -15.53 -17.25 -1.47
N VAL A 261 -15.14 -17.30 -0.18
CA VAL A 261 -15.69 -18.22 0.80
C VAL A 261 -17.21 -18.03 0.98
N ILE A 262 -17.66 -16.77 1.11
CA ILE A 262 -19.08 -16.43 1.21
C ILE A 262 -19.86 -16.89 -0.03
N ALA A 263 -19.27 -16.75 -1.22
CA ALA A 263 -19.87 -17.24 -2.46
C ALA A 263 -20.01 -18.77 -2.47
N ALA A 264 -18.96 -19.51 -2.06
CA ALA A 264 -19.01 -20.97 -1.94
C ALA A 264 -20.07 -21.45 -0.93
N ALA A 265 -20.13 -20.80 0.24
CA ALA A 265 -21.15 -21.10 1.26
C ALA A 265 -22.56 -20.95 0.66
N ARG A 266 -22.84 -19.84 -0.02
CA ARG A 266 -24.14 -19.60 -0.65
C ARG A 266 -24.46 -20.63 -1.74
N GLU A 267 -23.50 -21.04 -2.57
CA GLU A 267 -23.67 -22.05 -3.62
C GLU A 267 -24.03 -23.43 -3.02
N LEU A 268 -23.55 -23.71 -1.79
CA LEU A 268 -23.83 -24.92 -1.04
C LEU A 268 -25.10 -24.81 -0.15
N GLY A 269 -25.82 -23.70 -0.18
CA GLY A 269 -27.01 -23.48 0.66
C GLY A 269 -26.69 -23.24 2.13
N LEU A 270 -25.43 -22.87 2.47
CA LEU A 270 -25.02 -22.55 3.83
C LEU A 270 -25.21 -21.07 4.12
N HIS A 271 -25.70 -20.74 5.31
CA HIS A 271 -25.90 -19.38 5.76
C HIS A 271 -24.69 -18.87 6.55
N VAL A 272 -24.18 -17.73 6.16
CA VAL A 272 -23.18 -16.97 6.92
C VAL A 272 -23.92 -15.89 7.71
N PRO A 273 -23.80 -15.81 9.04
CA PRO A 273 -22.87 -16.55 9.90
C PRO A 273 -23.42 -17.87 10.49
N ASP A 274 -24.71 -18.21 10.31
CA ASP A 274 -25.41 -19.24 11.06
C ASP A 274 -24.83 -20.66 10.92
N ASP A 275 -24.37 -21.02 9.72
CA ASP A 275 -23.78 -22.33 9.43
C ASP A 275 -22.26 -22.28 9.25
N LEU A 276 -21.71 -21.09 9.04
CA LEU A 276 -20.30 -20.84 8.82
C LEU A 276 -19.93 -19.41 9.21
N SER A 277 -19.04 -19.25 10.16
CA SER A 277 -18.39 -17.97 10.44
C SER A 277 -17.25 -17.68 9.45
N VAL A 278 -17.15 -16.43 8.96
CA VAL A 278 -16.11 -16.02 8.01
C VAL A 278 -15.43 -14.77 8.51
N ILE A 279 -14.09 -14.79 8.58
CA ILE A 279 -13.26 -13.63 8.88
C ILE A 279 -12.36 -13.35 7.68
N GLY A 280 -12.30 -12.08 7.27
CA GLY A 280 -11.38 -11.57 6.27
C GLY A 280 -10.15 -10.88 6.86
N TYR A 281 -9.40 -10.23 6.00
CA TYR A 281 -8.26 -9.39 6.33
C TYR A 281 -8.16 -8.26 5.31
N ASP A 282 -7.86 -7.07 5.71
CA ASP A 282 -7.61 -5.80 5.00
C ASP A 282 -8.56 -4.68 5.43
N ASP A 283 -9.83 -4.97 5.62
CA ASP A 283 -10.96 -4.05 5.78
C ASP A 283 -11.11 -3.12 4.54
N ILE A 284 -11.20 -3.75 3.36
CA ILE A 284 -11.48 -3.04 2.11
C ILE A 284 -12.95 -2.55 2.08
N GLU A 285 -13.25 -1.59 1.21
CA GLU A 285 -14.61 -1.00 1.10
C GLU A 285 -15.71 -2.06 0.92
N ALA A 286 -15.44 -3.11 0.14
CA ALA A 286 -16.39 -4.21 -0.07
C ALA A 286 -16.71 -4.99 1.21
N ALA A 287 -15.83 -5.01 2.21
CA ALA A 287 -16.08 -5.68 3.49
C ALA A 287 -17.25 -5.03 4.24
N ASP A 288 -17.35 -3.70 4.19
CA ASP A 288 -18.44 -2.96 4.81
C ASP A 288 -19.78 -3.28 4.12
N TYR A 289 -19.82 -3.29 2.80
CA TYR A 289 -21.06 -3.56 2.02
C TYR A 289 -21.66 -4.95 2.28
N VAL A 290 -20.83 -5.95 2.57
CA VAL A 290 -21.31 -7.32 2.86
C VAL A 290 -21.36 -7.63 4.34
N GLY A 291 -21.03 -6.68 5.20
CA GLY A 291 -20.98 -6.88 6.65
C GLY A 291 -19.90 -7.85 7.09
N LEU A 292 -18.75 -7.92 6.40
CA LEU A 292 -17.66 -8.84 6.68
C LEU A 292 -16.90 -8.46 7.96
N THR A 293 -16.86 -9.38 8.92
CA THR A 293 -15.91 -9.33 10.04
C THR A 293 -14.50 -9.51 9.48
N THR A 294 -13.60 -8.62 9.83
CA THR A 294 -12.25 -8.58 9.21
C THR A 294 -11.19 -8.00 10.13
N ILE A 295 -9.93 -8.19 9.79
CA ILE A 295 -8.80 -7.52 10.44
C ILE A 295 -8.42 -6.30 9.61
N ARG A 296 -8.60 -5.10 10.18
CA ARG A 296 -8.18 -3.83 9.58
C ARG A 296 -6.67 -3.65 9.72
N GLN A 297 -5.95 -3.57 8.61
CA GLN A 297 -4.51 -3.32 8.61
C GLN A 297 -4.14 -1.83 8.38
N GLN A 298 -5.09 -0.92 8.49
CA GLN A 298 -4.91 0.52 8.34
C GLN A 298 -4.27 0.93 7.00
N LEU A 299 -4.83 0.44 5.89
CA LEU A 299 -4.30 0.62 4.53
C LEU A 299 -4.06 2.09 4.18
N PHE A 300 -5.09 2.95 4.32
CA PHE A 300 -5.00 4.38 4.08
C PHE A 300 -3.90 5.04 4.91
N GLU A 301 -3.89 4.76 6.22
CA GLU A 301 -2.89 5.32 7.14
C GLU A 301 -1.47 4.89 6.79
N SER A 302 -1.28 3.65 6.30
CA SER A 302 0.03 3.17 5.87
C SER A 302 0.55 3.97 4.66
N GLY A 303 -0.32 4.27 3.69
CA GLY A 303 0.00 5.13 2.56
C GLY A 303 0.33 6.56 2.99
N ARG A 304 -0.53 7.13 3.83
CA ARG A 304 -0.37 8.49 4.38
C ARG A 304 0.96 8.65 5.12
N ARG A 305 1.25 7.74 6.05
CA ARG A 305 2.52 7.74 6.81
C ARG A 305 3.73 7.54 5.91
N GLY A 306 3.62 6.65 4.92
CA GLY A 306 4.70 6.43 3.95
C GLY A 306 5.05 7.70 3.18
N ALA A 307 4.05 8.44 2.71
CA ALA A 307 4.25 9.71 2.01
C ALA A 307 4.82 10.80 2.92
N GLU A 308 4.34 10.93 4.16
CA GLU A 308 4.91 11.88 5.14
C GLU A 308 6.38 11.60 5.43
N VAL A 309 6.72 10.32 5.67
CA VAL A 309 8.12 9.90 5.87
C VAL A 309 8.94 10.24 4.63
N LEU A 310 8.45 9.95 3.42
CA LEU A 310 9.18 10.24 2.20
C LEU A 310 9.42 11.74 2.00
N LEU A 311 8.41 12.60 2.21
CA LEU A 311 8.57 14.05 2.10
C LEU A 311 9.56 14.60 3.13
N SER A 312 9.60 14.02 4.33
CA SER A 312 10.63 14.36 5.32
C SER A 312 12.02 13.97 4.84
N GLU A 313 12.20 12.75 4.33
CA GLU A 313 13.48 12.25 3.79
C GLU A 313 13.97 13.02 2.56
N ILE A 314 13.06 13.56 1.74
CA ILE A 314 13.39 14.45 0.61
C ILE A 314 13.91 15.80 1.10
N LYS A 315 13.37 16.32 2.22
CA LYS A 315 13.84 17.59 2.81
C LYS A 315 15.19 17.43 3.51
N ALA A 316 15.33 16.41 4.31
CA ALA A 316 16.56 16.09 5.05
C ALA A 316 16.57 14.60 5.38
N ARG A 317 17.61 13.89 4.97
CA ARG A 317 17.74 12.47 5.31
C ARG A 317 17.97 12.31 6.80
N SER A 318 17.25 11.38 7.39
CA SER A 318 17.40 11.01 8.80
C SER A 318 18.68 10.21 9.02
N GLU A 319 19.42 10.49 10.09
CA GLU A 319 20.55 9.65 10.51
C GLU A 319 20.11 8.24 10.91
N GLN A 320 18.93 8.15 11.54
CA GLN A 320 18.29 6.88 11.87
C GLN A 320 17.03 6.73 11.02
N PRO A 321 16.94 5.68 10.19
CA PRO A 321 15.79 5.45 9.32
C PRO A 321 14.49 5.35 10.11
N PRO A 322 13.47 6.15 9.82
CA PRO A 322 12.20 6.11 10.53
C PRO A 322 11.45 4.81 10.24
N VAL A 323 10.92 4.19 11.31
CA VAL A 323 10.08 3.00 11.23
C VAL A 323 8.75 3.30 11.91
N ALA A 324 7.68 3.41 11.13
CA ALA A 324 6.32 3.49 11.65
C ALA A 324 5.69 2.09 11.70
N ARG A 325 5.10 1.74 12.87
CA ARG A 325 4.36 0.50 13.04
C ARG A 325 2.89 0.81 13.22
N LEU A 326 2.05 0.10 12.46
CA LEU A 326 0.60 0.20 12.53
C LEU A 326 0.06 -1.10 13.13
N ALA A 327 -0.69 -0.97 14.21
CA ALA A 327 -1.32 -2.13 14.84
C ALA A 327 -2.58 -2.53 14.05
N PRO A 328 -2.75 -3.83 13.72
CA PRO A 328 -4.01 -4.31 13.15
C PRO A 328 -5.12 -4.27 14.20
N GLU A 329 -6.37 -4.15 13.74
CA GLU A 329 -7.57 -4.07 14.58
C GLU A 329 -8.63 -5.06 14.09
N LEU A 330 -9.29 -5.76 15.00
CA LEU A 330 -10.46 -6.56 14.66
C LEU A 330 -11.68 -5.65 14.47
N VAL A 331 -12.36 -5.80 13.36
CA VAL A 331 -13.62 -5.13 13.03
C VAL A 331 -14.72 -6.18 12.94
N VAL A 332 -15.51 -6.28 13.99
CA VAL A 332 -16.63 -7.25 14.05
C VAL A 332 -17.83 -6.69 13.31
N ARG A 333 -18.40 -7.50 12.41
CA ARG A 333 -19.62 -7.20 11.66
C ARG A 333 -20.58 -8.40 11.69
N ALA A 334 -21.17 -8.76 10.55
CA ALA A 334 -22.30 -9.72 10.49
C ALA A 334 -21.89 -11.14 10.05
N THR A 335 -20.61 -11.41 9.72
CA THR A 335 -20.21 -12.72 9.18
C THR A 335 -19.66 -13.70 10.22
N THR A 336 -19.71 -13.36 11.51
CA THR A 336 -19.31 -14.26 12.60
C THR A 336 -20.41 -14.34 13.66
N ALA A 337 -20.63 -15.54 14.21
CA ALA A 337 -21.58 -15.82 15.29
C ALA A 337 -21.03 -16.92 16.22
N PRO A 338 -21.58 -17.12 17.41
CA PRO A 338 -21.20 -18.22 18.27
C PRO A 338 -21.35 -19.58 17.60
N ALA A 339 -20.38 -20.46 17.84
CA ALA A 339 -20.44 -21.84 17.35
C ALA A 339 -21.70 -22.58 17.85
N LYS A 340 -22.38 -23.30 16.94
CA LYS A 340 -23.52 -24.13 17.32
C LYS A 340 -23.04 -25.33 18.15
N GLU A 341 -23.69 -25.60 19.30
CA GLU A 341 -23.40 -26.76 20.12
C GLU A 341 -23.55 -28.06 19.31
N GLY A 342 -22.56 -28.95 19.41
CA GLY A 342 -22.58 -30.27 18.79
C GLY A 342 -22.00 -30.40 17.38
N ARG A 343 -21.34 -29.37 16.86
CA ARG A 343 -20.55 -29.39 15.60
C ARG A 343 -19.10 -29.01 15.89
N GLY A 344 -18.36 -29.85 16.57
CA GLY A 344 -16.95 -29.70 16.86
C GLY A 344 -16.24 -31.03 16.72
#